data_c507682b946069dde36b59840ee1e899
#
_entry.id   c507682b946069dde36b59840ee1e899
#
_cell.length_a   1.000
_cell.length_b   1.000
_cell.length_c   1.000
_cell.angle_alpha   90.00
_cell.angle_beta   90.00
_cell.angle_gamma   90.00
#
_symmetry.space_group_name_H-M   'P 1'
#
loop_
_entity.id
_entity.type
_entity.pdbx_description
1 polymer ?
#
loop_
_entity_poly.entity_id
_entity_poly.type
_entity_poly.pdbx_seq_one_letter_code
_entity_poly.pdbx_strand_id
1 'polypeptide(L)'
;MVLDNRPKLIAFYLPQFHPIPENDEWWGKGFTEWTNVAKANKFYAKHYQPRIPADLGFYDLRVPETRKTQVVLAKEAQIDGFCYWHYWFSENQQLLKRPFQEVLGSGEHDFPFCRAWVNENWYSKSWDKSGTDKLLIEQKYDGVEQYTKHFYDVLPAFKDNRYIKIDGKPIFIIYKPLASSEISVFIDTWRKLVQKENLPGIYFIGHCINDRNRIDEYFKLDLDAVNTCCIDDYLKKRSVVSKALSYIYRHAFKKPLIVPYRKVSKRFFDMKMDSNEKVCPSIITGWDHTPQSGKNGVVFCDETPELFRTHVQTVLKNTKSKFVFIKSWNEWAEGNYLEPDLKFGKQYIAALSEAVNYLVNFYLVKSLELETRNIRRCA
;
A
#
# COMPACT_ATOMS: atom_id res chain seq x y z
N MET A 1 22.63 -14.46 9.93
CA MET A 1 21.93 -14.12 11.19
C MET A 1 21.45 -12.66 11.27
N VAL A 2 22.18 -11.63 10.85
CA VAL A 2 21.70 -10.22 10.96
C VAL A 2 20.69 -9.85 9.88
N LEU A 3 20.74 -10.45 8.69
CA LEU A 3 19.77 -10.22 7.61
C LEU A 3 18.37 -10.77 7.92
N ASP A 4 18.25 -11.77 8.80
CA ASP A 4 16.98 -12.41 9.17
C ASP A 4 16.13 -11.58 10.16
N ASN A 5 16.70 -10.54 10.78
CA ASN A 5 16.05 -9.79 11.85
C ASN A 5 15.43 -8.43 11.40
N ARG A 6 15.58 -8.06 10.11
CA ARG A 6 14.91 -6.84 9.63
C ARG A 6 13.43 -7.11 9.35
N PRO A 7 12.58 -6.07 9.47
CA PRO A 7 11.19 -6.21 9.03
C PRO A 7 11.13 -6.53 7.53
N LYS A 8 10.19 -7.38 7.13
CA LYS A 8 9.92 -7.62 5.71
C LYS A 8 9.23 -6.41 5.10
N LEU A 9 9.73 -5.97 3.94
CA LEU A 9 9.19 -4.87 3.17
C LEU A 9 8.19 -5.42 2.14
N ILE A 10 6.92 -5.05 2.29
CA ILE A 10 5.84 -5.53 1.42
C ILE A 10 5.21 -4.33 0.71
N ALA A 11 5.26 -4.29 -0.61
CA ALA A 11 4.70 -3.17 -1.36
C ALA A 11 3.27 -3.47 -1.84
N PHE A 12 2.35 -2.56 -1.58
CA PHE A 12 1.00 -2.63 -2.16
C PHE A 12 1.07 -2.53 -3.69
N TYR A 13 0.31 -3.38 -4.35
CA TYR A 13 0.34 -3.56 -5.79
C TYR A 13 -1.06 -3.38 -6.39
N LEU A 14 -1.20 -2.39 -7.28
CA LEU A 14 -2.44 -2.08 -7.96
C LEU A 14 -2.55 -2.88 -9.27
N PRO A 15 -3.59 -3.71 -9.45
CA PRO A 15 -3.76 -4.52 -10.66
C PRO A 15 -4.48 -3.80 -11.80
N GLN A 16 -4.78 -2.49 -11.71
CA GLN A 16 -5.65 -1.73 -12.63
C GLN A 16 -4.94 -1.21 -13.89
N PHE A 17 -4.00 -1.97 -14.43
CA PHE A 17 -3.27 -1.59 -15.65
C PHE A 17 -3.59 -2.51 -16.84
N HIS A 18 -4.86 -2.89 -16.96
CA HIS A 18 -5.43 -3.58 -18.11
C HIS A 18 -6.92 -3.25 -18.19
N PRO A 19 -7.52 -3.19 -19.39
CA PRO A 19 -8.94 -2.92 -19.53
C PRO A 19 -9.78 -4.09 -18.99
N ILE A 20 -10.91 -3.75 -18.38
CA ILE A 20 -11.96 -4.69 -17.96
C ILE A 20 -13.32 -4.15 -18.42
N PRO A 21 -14.33 -5.02 -18.67
CA PRO A 21 -15.63 -4.58 -19.14
C PRO A 21 -16.30 -3.52 -18.26
N GLU A 22 -16.18 -3.65 -16.94
CA GLU A 22 -16.76 -2.74 -15.97
C GLU A 22 -16.13 -1.34 -16.06
N ASN A 23 -14.81 -1.26 -16.20
CA ASN A 23 -14.13 0.02 -16.41
C ASN A 23 -14.48 0.64 -17.75
N ASP A 24 -14.65 -0.17 -18.79
CA ASP A 24 -15.08 0.29 -20.11
C ASP A 24 -16.48 0.91 -20.06
N GLU A 25 -17.39 0.31 -19.30
CA GLU A 25 -18.75 0.83 -19.08
C GLU A 25 -18.73 2.15 -18.28
N TRP A 26 -17.94 2.21 -17.22
CA TRP A 26 -17.95 3.35 -16.30
C TRP A 26 -17.17 4.56 -16.81
N TRP A 27 -16.05 4.33 -17.49
CA TRP A 27 -15.07 5.37 -17.80
C TRP A 27 -14.74 5.50 -19.29
N GLY A 28 -15.31 4.62 -20.11
CA GLY A 28 -15.08 4.57 -21.55
C GLY A 28 -14.09 3.48 -21.95
N LYS A 29 -14.28 3.02 -23.18
CA LYS A 29 -13.56 1.87 -23.77
C LYS A 29 -12.04 2.01 -23.66
N GLY A 30 -11.41 0.95 -23.17
CA GLY A 30 -9.95 0.87 -23.01
C GLY A 30 -9.42 1.58 -21.77
N PHE A 31 -10.28 1.95 -20.81
CA PHE A 31 -9.85 2.62 -19.59
C PHE A 31 -8.93 1.73 -18.75
N THR A 32 -7.82 2.31 -18.32
CA THR A 32 -6.90 1.78 -17.31
C THR A 32 -6.42 2.93 -16.42
N GLU A 33 -5.65 2.63 -15.39
CA GLU A 33 -5.02 3.66 -14.54
C GLU A 33 -4.20 4.66 -15.36
N TRP A 34 -3.57 4.22 -16.45
CA TRP A 34 -2.84 5.09 -17.39
C TRP A 34 -3.69 6.21 -17.98
N THR A 35 -5.00 6.01 -18.11
CA THR A 35 -5.90 7.05 -18.61
C THR A 35 -5.90 8.28 -17.72
N ASN A 36 -5.89 8.09 -16.40
CA ASN A 36 -5.81 9.18 -15.44
C ASN A 36 -4.43 9.84 -15.45
N VAL A 37 -3.37 9.04 -15.49
CA VAL A 37 -1.98 9.52 -15.53
C VAL A 37 -1.73 10.37 -16.77
N ALA A 38 -2.14 9.89 -17.95
CA ALA A 38 -1.92 10.60 -19.22
C ALA A 38 -2.72 11.91 -19.35
N LYS A 39 -3.91 11.98 -18.73
CA LYS A 39 -4.76 13.19 -18.72
C LYS A 39 -4.35 14.22 -17.67
N ALA A 40 -3.39 13.90 -16.80
CA ALA A 40 -3.00 14.78 -15.71
C ALA A 40 -2.43 16.12 -16.22
N ASN A 41 -2.81 17.21 -15.55
CA ASN A 41 -2.41 18.55 -15.90
C ASN A 41 -1.57 19.21 -14.80
N LYS A 42 -0.69 20.13 -15.20
CA LYS A 42 0.05 20.99 -14.27
C LYS A 42 -0.86 22.05 -13.66
N PHE A 43 -0.88 22.16 -12.35
CA PHE A 43 -1.59 23.20 -11.62
C PHE A 43 -0.69 24.39 -11.19
N TYR A 44 0.63 24.21 -11.24
CA TYR A 44 1.63 25.25 -10.94
C TYR A 44 2.96 24.97 -11.69
N ALA A 45 3.83 25.96 -11.80
CA ALA A 45 5.00 25.89 -12.67
C ALA A 45 5.94 24.69 -12.43
N LYS A 46 6.15 24.33 -11.15
CA LYS A 46 7.01 23.20 -10.77
C LYS A 46 6.24 21.88 -10.54
N HIS A 47 4.96 21.82 -10.90
CA HIS A 47 4.17 20.60 -10.74
C HIS A 47 4.67 19.53 -11.71
N TYR A 48 5.07 18.37 -11.15
CA TYR A 48 5.49 17.22 -11.96
C TYR A 48 4.27 16.43 -12.41
N GLN A 49 3.67 16.84 -13.50
CA GLN A 49 2.57 16.16 -14.21
C GLN A 49 2.67 16.43 -15.71
N PRO A 50 2.25 15.48 -16.58
CA PRO A 50 1.97 14.08 -16.22
C PRO A 50 3.24 13.36 -15.78
N ARG A 51 3.09 12.34 -14.92
CA ARG A 51 4.16 11.44 -14.52
C ARG A 51 4.30 10.35 -15.57
N ILE A 52 5.48 10.19 -16.15
CA ILE A 52 5.69 9.29 -17.29
C ILE A 52 6.63 8.17 -16.87
N PRO A 53 6.22 6.89 -17.05
CA PRO A 53 7.07 5.75 -16.75
C PRO A 53 8.32 5.71 -17.64
N ALA A 54 9.45 5.27 -17.07
CA ALA A 54 10.70 5.07 -17.78
C ALA A 54 10.85 3.59 -18.24
N ASP A 55 11.51 2.77 -17.43
CA ASP A 55 11.95 1.42 -17.79
C ASP A 55 10.82 0.48 -18.24
N LEU A 56 9.62 0.63 -17.67
CA LEU A 56 8.47 -0.25 -17.95
C LEU A 56 7.54 0.29 -19.04
N GLY A 57 7.64 1.58 -19.40
CA GLY A 57 6.66 2.23 -20.28
C GLY A 57 5.24 2.21 -19.73
N PHE A 58 4.27 2.54 -20.58
CA PHE A 58 2.84 2.39 -20.28
C PHE A 58 2.42 0.93 -20.49
N TYR A 59 2.67 0.12 -19.49
CA TYR A 59 2.52 -1.33 -19.57
C TYR A 59 1.08 -1.83 -19.44
N ASP A 60 0.89 -3.08 -19.83
CA ASP A 60 -0.31 -3.87 -19.55
C ASP A 60 0.07 -5.07 -18.66
N LEU A 61 -0.63 -5.23 -17.54
CA LEU A 61 -0.33 -6.30 -16.58
C LEU A 61 -0.74 -7.71 -17.04
N ARG A 62 -1.39 -7.83 -18.19
CA ARG A 62 -1.61 -9.13 -18.85
C ARG A 62 -0.34 -9.69 -19.51
N VAL A 63 0.67 -8.84 -19.72
CA VAL A 63 1.96 -9.22 -20.32
C VAL A 63 2.88 -9.79 -19.23
N PRO A 64 3.27 -11.08 -19.31
CA PRO A 64 4.11 -11.74 -18.30
C PRO A 64 5.48 -11.06 -18.13
N GLU A 65 6.09 -10.59 -19.21
CA GLU A 65 7.39 -9.92 -19.23
C GLU A 65 7.37 -8.64 -18.41
N THR A 66 6.26 -7.89 -18.43
CA THR A 66 6.07 -6.73 -17.55
C THR A 66 6.16 -7.12 -16.08
N ARG A 67 5.38 -8.12 -15.68
CA ARG A 67 5.36 -8.60 -14.28
C ARG A 67 6.73 -9.13 -13.86
N LYS A 68 7.44 -9.82 -14.76
CA LYS A 68 8.82 -10.27 -14.54
C LYS A 68 9.78 -9.11 -14.30
N THR A 69 9.70 -8.07 -15.12
CA THR A 69 10.56 -6.89 -14.98
C THR A 69 10.25 -6.12 -13.68
N GLN A 70 8.98 -6.04 -13.28
CA GLN A 70 8.58 -5.45 -11.99
C GLN A 70 9.20 -6.21 -10.81
N VAL A 71 9.23 -7.55 -10.87
CA VAL A 71 9.88 -8.37 -9.83
C VAL A 71 11.39 -8.12 -9.78
N VAL A 72 12.06 -7.99 -10.93
CA VAL A 72 13.50 -7.64 -10.97
C VAL A 72 13.74 -6.31 -10.27
N LEU A 73 12.98 -5.27 -10.62
CA LEU A 73 13.08 -3.94 -10.00
C LEU A 73 12.75 -3.96 -8.50
N ALA A 74 11.77 -4.76 -8.08
CA ALA A 74 11.43 -4.91 -6.67
C ALA A 74 12.56 -5.59 -5.87
N LYS A 75 13.22 -6.59 -6.45
CA LYS A 75 14.41 -7.22 -5.86
C LYS A 75 15.59 -6.25 -5.77
N GLU A 76 15.82 -5.40 -6.79
CA GLU A 76 16.81 -4.31 -6.74
C GLU A 76 16.53 -3.34 -5.58
N ALA A 77 15.26 -3.06 -5.31
CA ALA A 77 14.82 -2.22 -4.20
C ALA A 77 14.86 -2.94 -2.82
N GLN A 78 15.22 -4.21 -2.76
CA GLN A 78 15.17 -5.08 -1.57
C GLN A 78 13.77 -5.21 -0.96
N ILE A 79 12.73 -5.18 -1.79
CA ILE A 79 11.36 -5.49 -1.40
C ILE A 79 11.23 -7.01 -1.27
N ASP A 80 10.57 -7.48 -0.21
CA ASP A 80 10.42 -8.91 0.12
C ASP A 80 9.16 -9.53 -0.47
N GLY A 81 8.23 -8.72 -1.01
CA GLY A 81 7.03 -9.23 -1.67
C GLY A 81 6.01 -8.16 -2.03
N PHE A 82 5.04 -8.55 -2.83
CA PHE A 82 3.91 -7.70 -3.23
C PHE A 82 2.65 -8.03 -2.44
N CYS A 83 1.89 -7.01 -2.07
CA CYS A 83 0.55 -7.11 -1.52
C CYS A 83 -0.47 -6.70 -2.58
N TYR A 84 -1.08 -7.66 -3.24
CA TYR A 84 -2.05 -7.38 -4.29
C TYR A 84 -3.37 -6.90 -3.72
N TRP A 85 -3.88 -5.75 -4.20
CA TRP A 85 -5.25 -5.34 -3.94
C TRP A 85 -6.22 -6.36 -4.52
N HIS A 86 -7.13 -6.85 -3.69
CA HIS A 86 -8.11 -7.88 -3.99
C HIS A 86 -9.51 -7.31 -3.92
N TYR A 87 -10.15 -7.24 -5.07
CA TYR A 87 -11.47 -6.64 -5.25
C TYR A 87 -12.54 -7.73 -5.31
N TRP A 88 -12.96 -8.18 -4.14
CA TRP A 88 -14.04 -9.14 -3.94
C TRP A 88 -15.25 -8.41 -3.37
N PHE A 89 -16.31 -8.24 -4.15
CA PHE A 89 -17.57 -7.62 -3.72
C PHE A 89 -18.62 -8.67 -3.37
N SER A 90 -18.67 -9.76 -4.13
CA SER A 90 -19.47 -10.98 -3.91
C SER A 90 -18.90 -12.13 -4.76
N GLU A 91 -19.49 -13.33 -4.64
CA GLU A 91 -19.06 -14.51 -5.41
C GLU A 91 -19.02 -14.24 -6.93
N ASN A 92 -20.00 -13.51 -7.45
CA ASN A 92 -20.12 -13.23 -8.88
C ASN A 92 -19.55 -11.87 -9.30
N GLN A 93 -18.98 -11.11 -8.36
CA GLN A 93 -18.48 -9.75 -8.58
C GLN A 93 -17.07 -9.61 -8.04
N GLN A 94 -16.10 -10.02 -8.85
CA GLN A 94 -14.69 -9.86 -8.60
C GLN A 94 -14.06 -9.05 -9.73
N LEU A 95 -13.37 -7.95 -9.39
CA LEU A 95 -12.73 -7.10 -10.37
C LEU A 95 -11.22 -7.28 -10.39
N LEU A 96 -10.60 -6.98 -11.54
CA LEU A 96 -9.14 -6.87 -11.70
C LEU A 96 -8.36 -8.12 -11.26
N LYS A 97 -9.00 -9.30 -11.23
CA LYS A 97 -8.42 -10.55 -10.71
C LYS A 97 -7.35 -11.16 -11.61
N ARG A 98 -7.39 -10.87 -12.92
CA ARG A 98 -6.59 -11.55 -13.94
C ARG A 98 -5.07 -11.52 -13.68
N PRO A 99 -4.42 -10.37 -13.39
CA PRO A 99 -2.97 -10.36 -13.17
C PRO A 99 -2.53 -11.28 -12.03
N PHE A 100 -3.27 -11.28 -10.91
CA PHE A 100 -2.97 -12.15 -9.78
C PHE A 100 -3.23 -13.63 -10.09
N GLN A 101 -4.33 -13.95 -10.77
CA GLN A 101 -4.64 -15.33 -11.16
C GLN A 101 -3.59 -15.91 -12.11
N GLU A 102 -3.06 -15.10 -13.04
CA GLU A 102 -1.98 -15.53 -13.93
C GLU A 102 -0.67 -15.76 -13.15
N VAL A 103 -0.32 -14.90 -12.19
CA VAL A 103 0.84 -15.12 -11.31
C VAL A 103 0.70 -16.39 -10.47
N LEU A 104 -0.51 -16.65 -9.94
CA LEU A 104 -0.77 -17.83 -9.13
C LEU A 104 -0.75 -19.11 -9.99
N GLY A 105 -1.44 -19.10 -11.13
CA GLY A 105 -1.61 -20.27 -11.98
C GLY A 105 -0.37 -20.67 -12.78
N SER A 106 0.44 -19.70 -13.21
CA SER A 106 1.66 -19.97 -13.97
C SER A 106 2.81 -20.50 -13.10
N GLY A 107 2.78 -20.24 -11.79
CA GLY A 107 3.93 -20.47 -10.92
C GLY A 107 5.12 -19.56 -11.24
N GLU A 108 4.96 -18.64 -12.22
CA GLU A 108 6.01 -17.73 -12.63
C GLU A 108 6.40 -16.75 -11.53
N HIS A 109 7.65 -16.35 -11.58
CA HIS A 109 8.33 -15.45 -10.66
C HIS A 109 8.35 -15.97 -9.22
N ASP A 110 9.50 -16.49 -8.82
CA ASP A 110 9.81 -16.75 -7.43
C ASP A 110 9.94 -15.43 -6.67
N PHE A 111 8.77 -14.84 -6.38
CA PHE A 111 8.65 -13.61 -5.62
C PHE A 111 7.45 -13.70 -4.69
N PRO A 112 7.65 -13.44 -3.37
CA PRO A 112 6.59 -13.60 -2.39
C PRO A 112 5.44 -12.61 -2.59
N PHE A 113 4.23 -13.03 -2.21
CA PHE A 113 3.05 -12.20 -2.29
C PHE A 113 2.06 -12.46 -1.15
N CYS A 114 1.17 -11.51 -0.94
CA CYS A 114 -0.03 -11.65 -0.12
C CYS A 114 -1.18 -10.87 -0.76
N ARG A 115 -2.35 -10.88 -0.13
CA ARG A 115 -3.55 -10.19 -0.63
C ARG A 115 -4.09 -9.22 0.41
N ALA A 116 -4.67 -8.11 -0.09
CA ALA A 116 -5.40 -7.14 0.70
C ALA A 116 -6.82 -6.98 0.14
N TRP A 117 -7.82 -7.38 0.89
CA TRP A 117 -9.22 -7.25 0.49
C TRP A 117 -9.68 -5.80 0.62
N VAL A 118 -10.04 -5.19 -0.52
CA VAL A 118 -10.61 -3.84 -0.60
C VAL A 118 -12.11 -3.93 -0.37
N ASN A 119 -12.50 -3.98 0.90
CA ASN A 119 -13.87 -4.18 1.35
C ASN A 119 -14.64 -2.85 1.45
N GLU A 120 -14.78 -2.14 0.32
CA GLU A 120 -15.54 -0.90 0.24
C GLU A 120 -16.33 -0.77 -1.06
N ASN A 121 -17.38 0.02 -1.03
CA ASN A 121 -18.16 0.37 -2.21
C ASN A 121 -17.32 1.19 -3.20
N TRP A 122 -17.52 0.98 -4.49
CA TRP A 122 -16.96 1.84 -5.52
C TRP A 122 -17.98 2.85 -6.00
N TYR A 123 -17.51 4.08 -6.10
CA TYR A 123 -18.29 5.20 -6.58
C TYR A 123 -17.63 5.85 -7.79
N SER A 124 -18.43 6.30 -8.77
CA SER A 124 -17.95 7.30 -9.72
C SER A 124 -17.70 8.56 -8.90
N LYS A 125 -16.46 8.80 -8.50
CA LYS A 125 -16.13 10.09 -7.92
C LYS A 125 -16.51 11.15 -8.95
N SER A 126 -17.01 12.29 -8.51
CA SER A 126 -17.58 13.38 -9.28
C SER A 126 -16.66 14.05 -10.33
N TRP A 127 -15.95 13.25 -11.09
CA TRP A 127 -15.25 13.67 -12.31
C TRP A 127 -16.21 13.97 -13.43
N ASP A 128 -17.35 13.35 -13.37
CA ASP A 128 -18.52 13.70 -14.11
C ASP A 128 -19.09 15.03 -13.52
N LYS A 129 -19.37 15.96 -14.40
CA LYS A 129 -19.82 17.31 -14.08
C LYS A 129 -21.16 17.39 -13.32
N SER A 130 -21.78 16.24 -13.01
CA SER A 130 -23.05 16.13 -12.27
C SER A 130 -22.92 16.43 -10.76
N GLY A 131 -21.71 16.27 -10.19
CA GLY A 131 -21.44 16.60 -8.78
C GLY A 131 -21.97 15.59 -7.76
N THR A 132 -22.61 14.51 -8.18
CA THR A 132 -23.12 13.44 -7.30
C THR A 132 -22.31 12.16 -7.51
N ASP A 133 -21.78 11.58 -6.43
CA ASP A 133 -21.11 10.29 -6.48
C ASP A 133 -22.13 9.18 -6.76
N LYS A 134 -22.06 8.57 -7.96
CA LYS A 134 -22.91 7.44 -8.33
C LYS A 134 -22.28 6.15 -7.79
N LEU A 135 -23.04 5.34 -7.10
CA LEU A 135 -22.61 3.98 -6.73
C LEU A 135 -22.41 3.14 -8.00
N LEU A 136 -21.21 2.61 -8.19
CA LEU A 136 -20.83 1.76 -9.31
C LEU A 136 -20.98 0.29 -8.93
N ILE A 137 -20.47 -0.08 -7.76
CA ILE A 137 -20.55 -1.45 -7.24
C ILE A 137 -20.59 -1.42 -5.71
N GLU A 138 -21.49 -2.19 -5.13
CA GLU A 138 -21.67 -2.29 -3.69
C GLU A 138 -20.83 -3.43 -3.10
N GLN A 139 -20.13 -3.17 -2.00
CA GLN A 139 -19.52 -4.23 -1.20
C GLN A 139 -20.59 -4.91 -0.35
N LYS A 140 -20.83 -6.18 -0.62
CA LYS A 140 -21.80 -6.97 0.11
C LYS A 140 -21.16 -7.73 1.27
N TYR A 141 -21.90 -7.83 2.37
CA TYR A 141 -21.55 -8.58 3.57
C TYR A 141 -22.68 -9.58 3.87
N ASP A 142 -22.85 -10.57 2.96
CA ASP A 142 -24.00 -11.47 2.92
C ASP A 142 -23.81 -12.71 3.84
N GLY A 143 -23.02 -12.59 4.90
CA GLY A 143 -22.90 -13.58 5.96
C GLY A 143 -21.99 -14.78 5.64
N VAL A 144 -22.08 -15.81 6.49
CA VAL A 144 -21.14 -16.95 6.55
C VAL A 144 -21.00 -17.70 5.23
N GLU A 145 -22.06 -17.84 4.44
CA GLU A 145 -22.00 -18.53 3.15
C GLU A 145 -21.08 -17.80 2.18
N GLN A 146 -21.26 -16.49 2.03
CA GLN A 146 -20.42 -15.66 1.16
C GLN A 146 -18.97 -15.60 1.66
N TYR A 147 -18.75 -15.51 2.97
CA TYR A 147 -17.40 -15.53 3.54
C TYR A 147 -16.72 -16.88 3.31
N THR A 148 -17.48 -17.96 3.31
CA THR A 148 -16.98 -19.30 2.98
C THR A 148 -16.54 -19.38 1.51
N LYS A 149 -17.36 -18.88 0.57
CA LYS A 149 -17.01 -18.82 -0.86
C LYS A 149 -15.76 -17.95 -1.08
N HIS A 150 -15.68 -16.79 -0.43
CA HIS A 150 -14.51 -15.92 -0.49
C HIS A 150 -13.24 -16.63 0.04
N PHE A 151 -13.35 -17.37 1.14
CA PHE A 151 -12.24 -18.15 1.66
C PHE A 151 -11.71 -19.16 0.65
N TYR A 152 -12.60 -19.93 0.03
CA TYR A 152 -12.22 -20.95 -0.97
C TYR A 152 -11.66 -20.35 -2.27
N ASP A 153 -12.06 -19.13 -2.64
CA ASP A 153 -11.41 -18.37 -3.74
C ASP A 153 -9.95 -18.00 -3.40
N VAL A 154 -9.68 -17.68 -2.15
CA VAL A 154 -8.34 -17.27 -1.71
C VAL A 154 -7.47 -18.46 -1.30
N LEU A 155 -8.05 -19.59 -0.89
CA LEU A 155 -7.35 -20.75 -0.37
C LEU A 155 -6.23 -21.30 -1.27
N PRO A 156 -6.37 -21.38 -2.61
CA PRO A 156 -5.27 -21.79 -3.49
C PRO A 156 -4.02 -20.90 -3.31
N ALA A 157 -4.22 -19.60 -3.11
CA ALA A 157 -3.12 -18.68 -2.84
C ALA A 157 -2.46 -18.96 -1.47
N PHE A 158 -3.23 -19.22 -0.41
CA PHE A 158 -2.69 -19.58 0.92
C PHE A 158 -1.84 -20.85 0.90
N LYS A 159 -2.17 -21.80 0.02
CA LYS A 159 -1.42 -23.05 -0.17
C LYS A 159 -0.16 -22.89 -1.02
N ASP A 160 0.00 -21.78 -1.76
CA ASP A 160 1.20 -21.48 -2.54
C ASP A 160 2.41 -21.23 -1.63
N ASN A 161 3.58 -21.78 -2.02
CA ASN A 161 4.80 -21.63 -1.24
C ASN A 161 5.32 -20.18 -1.21
N ARG A 162 5.00 -19.38 -2.22
CA ARG A 162 5.35 -17.96 -2.31
C ARG A 162 4.48 -17.06 -1.43
N TYR A 163 3.35 -17.58 -0.91
CA TYR A 163 2.48 -16.77 -0.07
C TYR A 163 3.19 -16.36 1.22
N ILE A 164 3.17 -15.07 1.54
CA ILE A 164 3.84 -14.55 2.74
C ILE A 164 3.12 -15.07 3.99
N LYS A 165 3.88 -15.72 4.87
CA LYS A 165 3.40 -16.34 6.10
C LYS A 165 4.22 -15.86 7.30
N ILE A 166 3.59 -15.88 8.47
CA ILE A 166 4.22 -15.68 9.77
C ILE A 166 3.89 -16.89 10.65
N ASP A 167 4.90 -17.58 11.14
CA ASP A 167 4.73 -18.80 11.93
C ASP A 167 3.83 -19.83 11.21
N GLY A 168 3.99 -19.95 9.88
CA GLY A 168 3.19 -20.80 9.00
C GLY A 168 1.80 -20.26 8.64
N LYS A 169 1.31 -19.21 9.30
CA LYS A 169 -0.01 -18.59 9.07
C LYS A 169 0.06 -17.61 7.89
N PRO A 170 -0.74 -17.77 6.82
CA PRO A 170 -0.82 -16.79 5.75
C PRO A 170 -1.30 -15.45 6.29
N ILE A 171 -0.69 -14.34 5.83
CA ILE A 171 -1.16 -12.99 6.18
C ILE A 171 -2.29 -12.56 5.24
N PHE A 172 -3.34 -11.95 5.78
CA PHE A 172 -4.42 -11.39 4.98
C PHE A 172 -4.80 -10.00 5.50
N ILE A 173 -4.81 -9.01 4.59
CA ILE A 173 -5.07 -7.63 4.95
C ILE A 173 -6.54 -7.31 4.67
N ILE A 174 -7.22 -6.64 5.62
CA ILE A 174 -8.56 -6.09 5.46
C ILE A 174 -8.43 -4.57 5.35
N TYR A 175 -8.88 -3.98 4.24
CA TYR A 175 -8.65 -2.56 3.93
C TYR A 175 -9.41 -1.62 4.87
N LYS A 176 -10.69 -1.89 5.14
CA LYS A 176 -11.53 -1.09 6.06
C LYS A 176 -12.22 -1.98 7.08
N PRO A 177 -11.50 -2.49 8.11
CA PRO A 177 -12.10 -3.41 9.09
C PRO A 177 -13.28 -2.81 9.85
N LEU A 178 -13.30 -1.50 10.05
CA LEU A 178 -14.38 -0.78 10.77
C LEU A 178 -15.56 -0.37 9.86
N ALA A 179 -15.59 -0.80 8.58
CA ALA A 179 -16.66 -0.43 7.65
C ALA A 179 -17.98 -1.18 7.90
N SER A 180 -17.91 -2.36 8.53
CA SER A 180 -19.09 -3.19 8.84
C SER A 180 -18.89 -3.98 10.14
N SER A 181 -19.93 -4.14 10.93
CA SER A 181 -19.96 -5.06 12.08
C SER A 181 -19.77 -6.52 11.69
N GLU A 182 -20.08 -6.88 10.45
CA GLU A 182 -19.93 -8.23 9.88
C GLU A 182 -18.46 -8.68 9.75
N ILE A 183 -17.51 -7.78 9.87
CA ILE A 183 -16.08 -8.11 9.80
C ILE A 183 -15.66 -9.08 10.92
N SER A 184 -16.25 -8.99 12.11
CA SER A 184 -15.99 -9.96 13.17
C SER A 184 -16.48 -11.36 12.78
N VAL A 185 -17.67 -11.47 12.16
CA VAL A 185 -18.23 -12.74 11.66
C VAL A 185 -17.34 -13.30 10.53
N PHE A 186 -16.84 -12.44 9.65
CA PHE A 186 -15.91 -12.81 8.59
C PHE A 186 -14.60 -13.41 9.17
N ILE A 187 -13.98 -12.73 10.14
CA ILE A 187 -12.76 -13.18 10.81
C ILE A 187 -12.98 -14.54 11.48
N ASP A 188 -14.03 -14.68 12.27
CA ASP A 188 -14.37 -15.92 12.95
C ASP A 188 -14.61 -17.07 11.97
N THR A 189 -15.32 -16.81 10.88
CA THR A 189 -15.60 -17.80 9.84
C THR A 189 -14.28 -18.28 9.20
N TRP A 190 -13.40 -17.39 8.84
CA TRP A 190 -12.13 -17.73 8.20
C TRP A 190 -11.17 -18.44 9.17
N ARG A 191 -11.16 -18.07 10.46
CA ARG A 191 -10.39 -18.80 11.49
C ARG A 191 -10.84 -20.25 11.64
N LYS A 192 -12.14 -20.54 11.53
CA LYS A 192 -12.68 -21.90 11.54
C LYS A 192 -12.35 -22.67 10.27
N LEU A 193 -12.50 -22.03 9.10
CA LEU A 193 -12.24 -22.65 7.81
C LEU A 193 -10.76 -23.01 7.62
N VAL A 194 -9.83 -22.13 8.02
CA VAL A 194 -8.40 -22.38 7.91
C VAL A 194 -7.94 -23.60 8.71
N GLN A 195 -8.57 -23.84 9.88
CA GLN A 195 -8.33 -25.04 10.68
C GLN A 195 -8.85 -26.31 9.98
N LYS A 196 -10.06 -26.22 9.39
CA LYS A 196 -10.65 -27.31 8.59
C LYS A 196 -9.78 -27.71 7.41
N GLU A 197 -9.06 -26.75 6.82
CA GLU A 197 -8.13 -26.94 5.71
C GLU A 197 -6.70 -27.35 6.14
N ASN A 198 -6.49 -27.69 7.42
CA ASN A 198 -5.22 -28.11 8.02
C ASN A 198 -4.09 -27.06 7.89
N LEU A 199 -4.44 -25.77 7.85
CA LEU A 199 -3.47 -24.70 7.98
C LEU A 199 -3.32 -24.31 9.46
N PRO A 200 -2.14 -23.82 9.90
CA PRO A 200 -1.87 -23.51 11.31
C PRO A 200 -2.63 -22.30 11.85
N GLY A 201 -3.39 -21.63 11.01
CA GLY A 201 -4.17 -20.43 11.30
C GLY A 201 -4.05 -19.41 10.19
N ILE A 202 -4.56 -18.20 10.44
CA ILE A 202 -4.45 -17.04 9.55
C ILE A 202 -4.04 -15.83 10.38
N TYR A 203 -3.20 -14.96 9.81
CA TYR A 203 -2.74 -13.72 10.44
C TYR A 203 -3.43 -12.53 9.78
N PHE A 204 -4.42 -11.96 10.47
CA PHE A 204 -5.19 -10.83 9.98
C PHE A 204 -4.52 -9.49 10.30
N ILE A 205 -4.38 -8.65 9.29
CA ILE A 205 -3.88 -7.28 9.44
C ILE A 205 -4.97 -6.30 9.01
N GLY A 206 -5.40 -5.43 9.91
CA GLY A 206 -6.32 -4.35 9.57
C GLY A 206 -5.57 -3.16 8.98
N HIS A 207 -6.01 -2.63 7.83
CA HIS A 207 -5.40 -1.45 7.23
C HIS A 207 -6.07 -0.18 7.77
N CYS A 208 -5.34 0.59 8.57
CA CYS A 208 -5.80 1.82 9.23
C CYS A 208 -5.36 3.05 8.40
N ILE A 209 -6.28 3.57 7.58
CA ILE A 209 -6.02 4.74 6.73
C ILE A 209 -6.44 6.00 7.45
N ASN A 210 -5.48 6.90 7.70
CA ASN A 210 -5.75 8.24 8.24
C ASN A 210 -6.60 8.28 9.52
N ASP A 211 -6.69 7.15 10.24
CA ASP A 211 -7.59 6.98 11.40
C ASP A 211 -6.86 6.44 12.65
N ARG A 212 -5.59 6.83 12.79
CA ARG A 212 -4.68 6.38 13.86
C ARG A 212 -5.28 6.54 15.26
N ASN A 213 -6.14 7.52 15.47
CA ASN A 213 -6.79 7.74 16.78
C ASN A 213 -7.77 6.63 17.17
N ARG A 214 -8.20 5.80 16.22
CA ARG A 214 -9.12 4.67 16.44
C ARG A 214 -8.42 3.32 16.48
N ILE A 215 -7.10 3.28 16.59
CA ILE A 215 -6.32 2.02 16.52
C ILE A 215 -6.80 0.99 17.54
N ASP A 216 -7.24 1.41 18.72
CA ASP A 216 -7.78 0.51 19.75
C ASP A 216 -9.09 -0.17 19.31
N GLU A 217 -9.87 0.45 18.43
CA GLU A 217 -11.07 -0.18 17.86
C GLU A 217 -10.70 -1.30 16.89
N TYR A 218 -9.60 -1.14 16.14
CA TYR A 218 -9.08 -2.19 15.26
C TYR A 218 -8.66 -3.43 16.08
N PHE A 219 -7.99 -3.24 17.20
CA PHE A 219 -7.58 -4.36 18.05
C PHE A 219 -8.75 -5.08 18.74
N LYS A 220 -9.92 -4.44 18.85
CA LYS A 220 -11.13 -5.10 19.35
C LYS A 220 -11.77 -6.09 18.35
N LEU A 221 -11.35 -6.06 17.09
CA LEU A 221 -11.85 -6.94 16.01
C LEU A 221 -11.11 -8.28 15.92
N ASP A 222 -10.32 -8.68 16.91
CA ASP A 222 -9.48 -9.89 16.90
C ASP A 222 -8.48 -9.93 15.71
N LEU A 223 -7.97 -8.76 15.34
CA LEU A 223 -6.88 -8.62 14.38
C LEU A 223 -5.53 -8.90 15.05
N ASP A 224 -4.65 -9.60 14.34
CA ASP A 224 -3.31 -9.94 14.85
C ASP A 224 -2.37 -8.72 14.81
N ALA A 225 -2.56 -7.84 13.82
CA ALA A 225 -1.82 -6.59 13.68
C ALA A 225 -2.64 -5.50 12.97
N VAL A 226 -2.13 -4.28 12.99
CA VAL A 226 -2.71 -3.13 12.28
C VAL A 226 -1.64 -2.47 11.43
N ASN A 227 -1.89 -2.34 10.12
CA ASN A 227 -1.04 -1.53 9.26
C ASN A 227 -1.50 -0.06 9.28
N THR A 228 -0.62 0.86 9.67
CA THR A 228 -0.90 2.29 9.70
C THR A 228 -0.43 2.97 8.42
N CYS A 229 -1.36 3.65 7.74
CA CYS A 229 -1.10 4.45 6.54
C CYS A 229 -1.70 5.85 6.73
N CYS A 230 -0.93 6.78 7.30
CA CYS A 230 -1.43 8.07 7.77
C CYS A 230 -0.95 9.23 6.91
N ILE A 231 -1.43 9.29 5.69
CA ILE A 231 -1.12 10.33 4.69
C ILE A 231 -1.64 11.70 5.16
N ASP A 232 -2.83 11.75 5.78
CA ASP A 232 -3.52 12.99 6.16
C ASP A 232 -3.18 13.50 7.57
N ASP A 233 -2.38 12.80 8.35
CA ASP A 233 -2.09 13.18 9.74
C ASP A 233 -1.56 14.60 9.87
N TYR A 234 -0.65 15.00 8.98
CA TYR A 234 -0.15 16.37 8.94
C TYR A 234 -1.28 17.36 8.63
N LEU A 235 -2.15 17.03 7.67
CA LEU A 235 -3.22 17.91 7.21
C LEU A 235 -4.25 18.13 8.32
N LYS A 236 -4.60 17.09 9.06
CA LYS A 236 -5.53 17.13 10.20
C LYS A 236 -5.00 18.02 11.35
N LYS A 237 -3.68 17.94 11.61
CA LYS A 237 -3.00 18.64 12.72
C LYS A 237 -2.58 20.09 12.39
N ARG A 238 -2.87 20.60 11.18
CA ARG A 238 -2.61 22.00 10.81
C ARG A 238 -3.46 22.97 11.63
N SER A 239 -2.92 24.18 11.91
CA SER A 239 -3.65 25.23 12.60
C SER A 239 -4.89 25.68 11.81
N VAL A 240 -5.89 26.17 12.51
CA VAL A 240 -7.14 26.69 11.91
C VAL A 240 -6.83 27.79 10.89
N VAL A 241 -5.92 28.71 11.22
CA VAL A 241 -5.47 29.78 10.32
C VAL A 241 -4.88 29.21 9.03
N SER A 242 -3.98 28.20 9.13
CA SER A 242 -3.38 27.55 7.97
C SER A 242 -4.42 26.83 7.10
N LYS A 243 -5.44 26.23 7.71
CA LYS A 243 -6.56 25.59 7.00
C LYS A 243 -7.39 26.63 6.26
N ALA A 244 -7.75 27.73 6.93
CA ALA A 244 -8.53 28.84 6.34
C ALA A 244 -7.79 29.50 5.16
N LEU A 245 -6.51 29.84 5.32
CA LEU A 245 -5.70 30.40 4.24
C LEU A 245 -5.61 29.45 3.04
N SER A 246 -5.41 28.15 3.29
CA SER A 246 -5.39 27.14 2.22
C SER A 246 -6.75 27.03 1.52
N TYR A 247 -7.83 27.12 2.26
CA TYR A 247 -9.18 27.10 1.69
C TYR A 247 -9.39 28.30 0.75
N ILE A 248 -9.10 29.52 1.22
CA ILE A 248 -9.21 30.75 0.42
C ILE A 248 -8.34 30.64 -0.84
N TYR A 249 -7.06 30.25 -0.68
CA TYR A 249 -6.15 30.12 -1.81
C TYR A 249 -6.65 29.13 -2.87
N ARG A 250 -7.10 27.94 -2.45
CA ARG A 250 -7.62 26.90 -3.34
C ARG A 250 -8.83 27.37 -4.14
N HIS A 251 -9.76 28.09 -3.49
CA HIS A 251 -11.00 28.57 -4.14
C HIS A 251 -10.71 29.76 -5.06
N ALA A 252 -9.91 30.73 -4.63
CA ALA A 252 -9.56 31.92 -5.41
C ALA A 252 -8.76 31.55 -6.67
N PHE A 253 -7.78 30.64 -6.56
CA PHE A 253 -6.87 30.29 -7.67
C PHE A 253 -7.21 28.94 -8.35
N LYS A 254 -8.28 28.27 -7.95
CA LYS A 254 -8.70 26.94 -8.47
C LYS A 254 -7.55 25.92 -8.48
N LYS A 255 -6.74 25.89 -7.41
CA LYS A 255 -5.55 25.04 -7.27
C LYS A 255 -5.77 23.93 -6.23
N PRO A 256 -5.05 22.79 -6.36
CA PRO A 256 -5.05 21.73 -5.34
C PRO A 256 -4.40 22.21 -4.04
N LEU A 257 -4.55 21.43 -2.97
CA LEU A 257 -3.80 21.66 -1.73
C LEU A 257 -2.35 21.21 -1.93
N ILE A 258 -1.43 22.15 -1.90
CA ILE A 258 0.00 21.90 -2.10
C ILE A 258 0.70 21.94 -0.73
N VAL A 259 1.41 20.88 -0.39
CA VAL A 259 2.12 20.76 0.90
C VAL A 259 3.52 20.18 0.65
N PRO A 260 4.60 20.78 1.19
CA PRO A 260 5.94 20.23 1.03
C PRO A 260 6.09 18.83 1.65
N TYR A 261 6.60 17.85 0.87
CA TYR A 261 6.84 16.47 1.33
C TYR A 261 7.68 16.43 2.60
N ARG A 262 8.71 17.27 2.71
CA ARG A 262 9.55 17.41 3.90
C ARG A 262 8.78 17.68 5.20
N LYS A 263 7.60 18.34 5.12
CA LYS A 263 6.78 18.62 6.30
C LYS A 263 5.89 17.44 6.66
N VAL A 264 5.30 16.79 5.64
CA VAL A 264 4.36 15.68 5.87
C VAL A 264 5.09 14.39 6.25
N SER A 265 6.24 14.11 5.66
CA SER A 265 7.01 12.88 5.92
C SER A 265 7.43 12.72 7.38
N LYS A 266 7.62 13.83 8.12
CA LYS A 266 7.88 13.84 9.57
C LYS A 266 6.70 13.33 10.41
N ARG A 267 5.51 13.15 9.81
CA ARG A 267 4.29 12.71 10.48
C ARG A 267 3.80 11.34 10.01
N PHE A 268 4.44 10.75 9.02
CA PHE A 268 4.07 9.42 8.54
C PHE A 268 4.34 8.35 9.59
N PHE A 269 5.38 8.50 10.39
CA PHE A 269 5.71 7.61 11.51
C PHE A 269 5.43 8.30 12.86
N ASP A 270 4.68 7.64 13.73
CA ASP A 270 4.42 8.08 15.09
C ASP A 270 5.19 7.21 16.08
N MET A 271 6.14 7.82 16.80
CA MET A 271 7.05 7.10 17.71
C MET A 271 6.32 6.31 18.81
N LYS A 272 5.13 6.74 19.23
CA LYS A 272 4.38 6.07 20.29
C LYS A 272 3.59 4.87 19.76
N MET A 273 2.95 5.02 18.59
CA MET A 273 2.10 3.98 18.02
C MET A 273 2.86 3.01 17.12
N ASP A 274 3.61 3.53 16.16
CA ASP A 274 4.25 2.73 15.12
C ASP A 274 5.51 1.98 15.61
N SER A 275 5.95 2.23 16.86
CA SER A 275 6.98 1.41 17.53
C SER A 275 6.39 0.20 18.29
N ASN A 276 5.08 -0.02 18.26
CA ASN A 276 4.45 -1.23 18.79
C ASN A 276 4.67 -2.40 17.83
N GLU A 277 4.99 -3.58 18.34
CA GLU A 277 5.27 -4.79 17.53
C GLU A 277 4.07 -5.26 16.69
N LYS A 278 2.83 -4.98 17.16
CA LYS A 278 1.59 -5.28 16.45
C LYS A 278 1.17 -4.19 15.45
N VAL A 279 1.95 -3.12 15.32
CA VAL A 279 1.67 -2.04 14.38
C VAL A 279 2.68 -2.06 13.26
N CYS A 280 2.20 -2.36 12.05
CA CYS A 280 2.99 -2.39 10.83
C CYS A 280 2.95 -1.01 10.17
N PRO A 281 3.98 -0.17 10.28
CA PRO A 281 3.95 1.16 9.67
C PRO A 281 4.03 1.10 8.15
N SER A 282 3.57 2.17 7.49
CA SER A 282 3.73 2.34 6.05
C SER A 282 4.82 3.36 5.70
N ILE A 283 5.62 3.03 4.71
CA ILE A 283 6.51 3.94 3.99
C ILE A 283 5.72 4.56 2.85
N ILE A 284 5.68 5.90 2.77
CA ILE A 284 4.93 6.65 1.77
C ILE A 284 5.92 7.23 0.76
N THR A 285 5.82 6.83 -0.51
CA THR A 285 6.74 7.24 -1.58
C THR A 285 6.54 8.69 -2.02
N GLY A 286 5.30 9.11 -2.14
CA GLY A 286 4.84 10.43 -2.54
C GLY A 286 3.33 10.51 -2.45
N TRP A 287 2.75 11.64 -2.88
CA TRP A 287 1.30 11.78 -2.99
C TRP A 287 0.94 12.91 -3.93
N ASP A 288 0.23 12.61 -4.99
CA ASP A 288 -0.34 13.59 -5.89
C ASP A 288 -1.66 13.06 -6.48
N HIS A 289 -2.75 13.39 -5.84
CA HIS A 289 -4.07 12.91 -6.22
C HIS A 289 -4.73 13.77 -7.31
N THR A 290 -3.98 14.69 -7.97
CA THR A 290 -4.54 15.57 -9.00
C THR A 290 -4.91 14.88 -10.30
N PRO A 291 -4.27 13.78 -10.74
CA PRO A 291 -4.72 13.03 -11.90
C PRO A 291 -6.15 12.54 -11.76
N GLN A 292 -6.54 12.23 -10.54
CA GLN A 292 -7.87 11.76 -10.19
C GLN A 292 -8.82 12.87 -9.71
N SER A 293 -8.45 13.83 -8.93
CA SER A 293 -9.32 14.84 -8.29
C SER A 293 -9.14 16.27 -8.82
N GLY A 294 -8.28 16.49 -9.81
CA GLY A 294 -8.02 17.80 -10.36
C GLY A 294 -7.65 18.83 -9.28
N LYS A 295 -8.29 20.00 -9.33
CA LYS A 295 -8.11 21.08 -8.33
C LYS A 295 -8.51 20.70 -6.90
N ASN A 296 -9.28 19.63 -6.73
CA ASN A 296 -9.70 19.13 -5.41
C ASN A 296 -8.67 18.20 -4.77
N GLY A 297 -7.64 17.81 -5.50
CA GLY A 297 -6.57 16.95 -5.03
C GLY A 297 -5.68 17.57 -3.97
N VAL A 298 -4.82 16.72 -3.40
CA VAL A 298 -3.72 17.09 -2.51
C VAL A 298 -2.43 16.68 -3.19
N VAL A 299 -1.42 17.55 -3.14
CA VAL A 299 -0.10 17.32 -3.72
C VAL A 299 0.96 17.47 -2.63
N PHE A 300 1.80 16.47 -2.44
CA PHE A 300 3.04 16.61 -1.71
C PHE A 300 4.13 17.05 -2.68
N CYS A 301 4.52 18.33 -2.60
CA CYS A 301 5.54 18.89 -3.50
C CYS A 301 6.95 18.72 -2.94
N ASP A 302 7.94 18.94 -3.82
CA ASP A 302 9.38 18.91 -3.51
C ASP A 302 9.83 17.56 -2.92
N GLU A 303 9.15 16.47 -3.33
CA GLU A 303 9.59 15.11 -3.04
C GLU A 303 10.90 14.81 -3.78
N THR A 304 11.85 14.19 -3.06
CA THR A 304 13.12 13.73 -3.62
C THR A 304 13.51 12.36 -3.06
N PRO A 305 14.36 11.59 -3.79
CA PRO A 305 14.87 10.32 -3.30
C PRO A 305 15.57 10.41 -1.93
N GLU A 306 16.24 11.52 -1.62
CA GLU A 306 16.95 11.75 -0.34
C GLU A 306 15.97 11.93 0.82
N LEU A 307 14.90 12.70 0.60
CA LEU A 307 13.85 12.86 1.61
C LEU A 307 13.10 11.53 1.84
N PHE A 308 12.85 10.78 0.77
CA PHE A 308 12.28 9.44 0.85
C PHE A 308 13.20 8.50 1.64
N ARG A 309 14.51 8.42 1.31
CA ARG A 309 15.50 7.64 2.05
C ARG A 309 15.50 7.96 3.55
N THR A 310 15.45 9.25 3.90
CA THR A 310 15.38 9.69 5.29
C THR A 310 14.11 9.18 5.99
N HIS A 311 12.96 9.19 5.30
CA HIS A 311 11.72 8.63 5.81
C HIS A 311 11.83 7.13 6.02
N VAL A 312 12.34 6.39 5.04
CA VAL A 312 12.57 4.93 5.13
C VAL A 312 13.46 4.59 6.34
N GLN A 313 14.60 5.28 6.49
CA GLN A 313 15.50 5.08 7.62
C GLN A 313 14.81 5.34 8.96
N THR A 314 13.96 6.36 9.05
CA THR A 314 13.18 6.64 10.25
C THR A 314 12.25 5.49 10.60
N VAL A 315 11.53 4.95 9.63
CA VAL A 315 10.62 3.82 9.83
C VAL A 315 11.40 2.58 10.25
N LEU A 316 12.40 2.17 9.48
CA LEU A 316 13.15 0.94 9.69
C LEU A 316 13.92 0.94 11.02
N LYS A 317 14.46 2.08 11.45
CA LYS A 317 15.20 2.21 12.71
C LYS A 317 14.30 2.08 13.95
N ASN A 318 13.04 2.47 13.86
CA ASN A 318 12.18 2.66 15.04
C ASN A 318 11.02 1.65 15.11
N THR A 319 10.70 0.95 14.04
CA THR A 319 9.67 -0.11 14.08
C THR A 319 10.15 -1.34 14.85
N LYS A 320 9.22 -1.98 15.54
CA LYS A 320 9.40 -3.32 16.15
C LYS A 320 8.57 -4.40 15.44
N SER A 321 7.82 -3.99 14.43
CA SER A 321 6.98 -4.91 13.65
C SER A 321 7.81 -5.82 12.76
N LYS A 322 7.32 -7.03 12.52
CA LYS A 322 7.89 -7.97 11.54
C LYS A 322 7.65 -7.53 10.08
N PHE A 323 6.70 -6.62 9.86
CA PHE A 323 6.34 -6.12 8.53
C PHE A 323 6.34 -4.60 8.48
N VAL A 324 6.81 -4.06 7.36
CA VAL A 324 6.66 -2.67 6.96
C VAL A 324 6.03 -2.66 5.58
N PHE A 325 4.94 -1.95 5.43
CA PHE A 325 4.29 -1.83 4.12
C PHE A 325 4.83 -0.62 3.36
N ILE A 326 4.82 -0.69 2.04
CA ILE A 326 5.18 0.42 1.16
C ILE A 326 3.93 0.80 0.38
N LYS A 327 3.50 2.01 0.52
CA LYS A 327 2.43 2.59 -0.28
C LYS A 327 3.07 3.54 -1.29
N SER A 328 3.17 3.06 -2.55
CA SER A 328 2.92 1.73 -3.08
C SER A 328 3.99 1.34 -4.13
N TRP A 329 3.84 0.19 -4.77
CA TRP A 329 4.68 -0.16 -5.91
C TRP A 329 4.32 0.69 -7.13
N ASN A 330 3.02 0.76 -7.49
CA ASN A 330 2.58 1.25 -8.79
C ASN A 330 1.27 2.06 -8.80
N GLU A 331 0.95 2.83 -7.77
CA GLU A 331 -0.24 3.71 -7.78
C GLU A 331 0.06 5.06 -8.44
N TRP A 332 0.23 5.04 -9.76
CA TRP A 332 0.69 6.17 -10.57
C TRP A 332 -0.24 7.38 -10.55
N ALA A 333 -1.56 7.19 -10.62
CA ALA A 333 -2.52 8.30 -10.62
C ALA A 333 -2.70 8.95 -9.25
N GLU A 334 -2.14 8.35 -8.20
CA GLU A 334 -2.02 8.95 -6.87
C GLU A 334 -0.64 9.57 -6.62
N GLY A 335 0.27 9.52 -7.62
CA GLY A 335 1.65 9.95 -7.47
C GLY A 335 2.40 9.18 -6.38
N ASN A 336 2.03 7.95 -6.16
CA ASN A 336 2.43 7.11 -5.05
C ASN A 336 2.96 5.76 -5.58
N TYR A 337 4.19 5.76 -6.05
CA TYR A 337 4.81 4.62 -6.72
C TYR A 337 6.33 4.59 -6.48
N LEU A 338 6.93 3.41 -6.70
CA LEU A 338 8.39 3.18 -6.68
C LEU A 338 8.94 2.86 -8.07
N GLU A 339 8.10 2.50 -9.01
CA GLU A 339 8.52 2.21 -10.37
C GLU A 339 9.28 3.39 -11.00
N PRO A 340 10.29 3.13 -11.83
CA PRO A 340 11.09 4.19 -12.43
C PRO A 340 10.28 5.13 -13.33
N ASP A 341 10.43 6.44 -13.14
CA ASP A 341 9.86 7.49 -13.97
C ASP A 341 10.91 8.29 -14.73
N LEU A 342 10.50 9.10 -15.71
CA LEU A 342 11.44 9.89 -16.51
C LEU A 342 12.16 11.00 -15.72
N LYS A 343 11.64 11.41 -14.56
CA LYS A 343 12.24 12.46 -13.74
C LYS A 343 13.37 11.94 -12.85
N PHE A 344 13.14 10.80 -12.23
CA PHE A 344 14.04 10.26 -11.22
C PHE A 344 14.69 8.92 -11.61
N GLY A 345 14.23 8.29 -12.71
CA GLY A 345 14.71 6.95 -13.08
C GLY A 345 14.58 5.98 -11.90
N LYS A 346 15.62 5.22 -11.63
CA LYS A 346 15.69 4.24 -10.52
C LYS A 346 16.09 4.85 -9.17
N GLN A 347 16.15 6.17 -9.01
CA GLN A 347 16.69 6.79 -7.78
C GLN A 347 15.87 6.46 -6.51
N TYR A 348 14.53 6.26 -6.62
CA TYR A 348 13.72 5.82 -5.49
C TYR A 348 13.98 4.35 -5.09
N ILE A 349 14.23 3.50 -6.07
CA ILE A 349 14.66 2.10 -5.86
C ILE A 349 16.01 2.07 -5.14
N ALA A 350 16.98 2.84 -5.63
CA ALA A 350 18.29 2.97 -5.02
C ALA A 350 18.21 3.53 -3.59
N ALA A 351 17.40 4.57 -3.37
CA ALA A 351 17.21 5.19 -2.06
C ALA A 351 16.62 4.21 -1.03
N LEU A 352 15.67 3.35 -1.44
CA LEU A 352 15.13 2.29 -0.59
C LEU A 352 16.20 1.26 -0.25
N SER A 353 16.90 0.74 -1.25
CA SER A 353 17.98 -0.24 -1.10
C SER A 353 19.11 0.28 -0.19
N GLU A 354 19.54 1.53 -0.37
CA GLU A 354 20.54 2.18 0.48
C GLU A 354 20.08 2.31 1.94
N ALA A 355 18.80 2.64 2.16
CA ALA A 355 18.24 2.73 3.51
C ALA A 355 18.21 1.38 4.23
N VAL A 356 17.89 0.31 3.50
CA VAL A 356 17.91 -1.07 4.02
C VAL A 356 19.34 -1.49 4.36
N ASN A 357 20.30 -1.25 3.46
CA ASN A 357 21.72 -1.58 3.68
C ASN A 357 22.31 -0.81 4.87
N TYR A 358 21.94 0.47 5.02
CA TYR A 358 22.33 1.27 6.17
C TYR A 358 21.88 0.64 7.49
N LEU A 359 20.62 0.17 7.55
CA LEU A 359 20.08 -0.49 8.74
C LEU A 359 20.83 -1.79 9.07
N VAL A 360 21.08 -2.62 8.07
CA VAL A 360 21.82 -3.88 8.24
C VAL A 360 23.21 -3.61 8.82
N ASN A 361 23.94 -2.65 8.26
CA ASN A 361 25.26 -2.25 8.75
C ASN A 361 25.19 -1.68 10.17
N PHE A 362 24.17 -0.88 10.48
CA PHE A 362 23.98 -0.33 11.82
C PHE A 362 23.81 -1.43 12.87
N TYR A 363 23.02 -2.47 12.60
CA TYR A 363 22.85 -3.59 13.52
C TYR A 363 24.09 -4.47 13.63
N LEU A 364 24.83 -4.67 12.54
CA LEU A 364 26.11 -5.41 12.56
C LEU A 364 27.13 -4.72 13.49
N VAL A 365 27.32 -3.41 13.35
CA VAL A 365 28.24 -2.65 14.21
C VAL A 365 27.81 -2.74 15.67
N LYS A 366 26.52 -2.56 15.94
CA LYS A 366 25.97 -2.62 17.31
C LYS A 366 26.13 -4.01 17.96
N SER A 367 25.97 -5.09 17.19
CA SER A 367 26.20 -6.44 17.72
C SER A 367 27.67 -6.69 18.04
N LEU A 368 28.60 -6.25 17.20
CA LEU A 368 30.04 -6.36 17.44
C LEU A 368 30.49 -5.55 18.68
N GLU A 369 29.91 -4.37 18.89
CA GLU A 369 30.17 -3.57 20.11
C GLU A 369 29.68 -4.25 21.39
N LEU A 370 28.53 -4.93 21.33
CA LEU A 370 27.99 -5.69 22.46
C LEU A 370 28.85 -6.92 22.78
N GLU A 371 29.28 -7.66 21.78
CA GLU A 371 30.19 -8.80 21.95
C GLU A 371 31.53 -8.36 22.56
N THR A 372 32.12 -7.27 22.06
CA THR A 372 33.38 -6.73 22.61
C THR A 372 33.25 -6.24 24.07
N ARG A 373 32.09 -5.66 24.45
CA ARG A 373 31.82 -5.28 25.84
C ARG A 373 31.65 -6.49 26.75
N ASN A 374 31.03 -7.57 26.27
CA ASN A 374 30.88 -8.79 27.05
C ASN A 374 32.20 -9.50 27.27
N ILE A 375 33.07 -9.57 26.25
CA ILE A 375 34.44 -10.13 26.40
C ILE A 375 35.27 -9.34 27.44
N ARG A 376 35.18 -7.98 27.43
CA ARG A 376 35.87 -7.14 28.41
C ARG A 376 35.30 -7.23 29.84
N ARG A 377 34.09 -7.75 30.03
CA ARG A 377 33.51 -7.97 31.37
C ARG A 377 33.82 -9.36 31.94
N CYS A 378 34.25 -10.29 31.10
CA CYS A 378 34.62 -11.67 31.48
C CYS A 378 36.15 -11.84 31.63
N ALA A 379 36.96 -10.87 31.23
CA ALA A 379 38.38 -10.79 31.46
C ALA A 379 38.70 -9.88 32.66
#